data_6a8f91b1d36c485ef4a1b1c962886ac8
#
_entry.id   6a8f91b1d36c485ef4a1b1c962886ac8
#
_cell.length_a   1.000
_cell.length_b   1.000
_cell.length_c   1.000
_cell.angle_alpha   90.00
_cell.angle_beta   90.00
_cell.angle_gamma   90.00
#
_symmetry.space_group_name_H-M   'P 1'
#
loop_
_entity.id
_entity.type
_entity.pdbx_description
1 polymer ?
#
loop_
_entity_poly.entity_id
_entity_poly.type
_entity_poly.pdbx_seq_one_letter_code
_entity_poly.pdbx_strand_id
1 'polypeptide(L)'
;MCIRDRNKANWSLDEVDLFEINEAFAAQSIAVIKELKIPEEIVNVNGGAIALGHPIGASGTRILVTLIHEMIKQDKSKGCAALCIGGGMGIAMCVERN
;
A
#
# COMPACT_ATOMS: atom_id res chain seq x y z
N MET A 1 0.61 -6.10 8.78
CA MET A 1 1.77 -5.91 7.88
C MET A 1 2.28 -4.49 7.87
N CYS A 2 1.53 -3.55 7.39
CA CYS A 2 1.97 -2.14 7.37
C CYS A 2 2.34 -1.63 8.76
N ILE A 3 1.64 -2.07 9.81
CA ILE A 3 1.96 -1.70 11.20
C ILE A 3 3.37 -2.14 11.55
N ARG A 4 3.75 -3.37 11.21
CA ARG A 4 5.07 -3.92 11.51
C ARG A 4 6.18 -3.17 10.78
N ASP A 5 6.00 -2.92 9.48
CA ASP A 5 7.01 -2.22 8.69
C ASP A 5 7.12 -0.76 9.10
N ARG A 6 6.00 -0.13 9.41
CA ARG A 6 5.97 1.23 9.94
C ARG A 6 6.73 1.31 11.26
N ASN A 7 6.54 0.32 12.16
CA ASN A 7 7.26 0.27 13.43
C ASN A 7 8.76 0.11 13.22
N LYS A 8 9.18 -0.70 12.24
CA LYS A 8 10.59 -0.84 11.87
C LYS A 8 11.17 0.47 11.33
N ALA A 9 10.39 1.22 10.59
CA ALA A 9 10.77 2.54 10.07
C ALA A 9 10.65 3.65 11.11
N ASN A 10 10.10 3.35 12.28
CA ASN A 10 9.84 4.30 13.36
C ASN A 10 8.87 5.41 12.96
N TRP A 11 7.87 5.07 12.17
CA TRP A 11 6.82 5.99 11.71
C TRP A 11 5.52 5.78 12.48
N SER A 12 4.77 6.87 12.70
CA SER A 12 3.37 6.76 13.10
C SER A 12 2.49 6.64 11.85
N LEU A 13 1.25 6.18 12.02
CA LEU A 13 0.32 6.03 10.90
C LEU A 13 0.06 7.38 10.21
N ASP A 14 0.00 8.47 10.99
CA ASP A 14 -0.26 9.81 10.47
C ASP A 14 0.88 10.36 9.63
N GLU A 15 2.09 9.82 9.75
CA GLU A 15 3.25 10.24 8.97
C GLU A 15 3.25 9.68 7.55
N VAL A 16 2.47 8.64 7.28
CA VAL A 16 2.42 8.01 5.96
C VAL A 16 1.51 8.81 5.05
N ASP A 17 2.05 9.27 3.92
CA ASP A 17 1.32 10.14 2.99
C ASP A 17 0.46 9.37 1.99
N LEU A 18 0.93 8.20 1.53
CA LEU A 18 0.23 7.39 0.53
C LEU A 18 0.35 5.91 0.85
N PHE A 19 -0.69 5.17 0.53
CA PHE A 19 -0.72 3.71 0.64
C PHE A 19 -1.06 3.08 -0.71
N GLU A 20 -0.39 1.99 -1.02
CA GLU A 20 -0.74 1.10 -2.13
C GLU A 20 -0.99 -0.28 -1.53
N ILE A 21 -2.26 -0.65 -1.39
CA ILE A 21 -2.65 -1.96 -0.84
C ILE A 21 -3.23 -2.79 -1.97
N ASN A 22 -2.61 -3.92 -2.28
CA ASN A 22 -3.05 -4.74 -3.39
C ASN A 22 -4.45 -5.30 -3.14
N GLU A 23 -5.36 -5.06 -4.08
CA GLU A 23 -6.74 -5.47 -4.00
C GLU A 23 -6.89 -6.90 -4.56
N ALA A 24 -6.36 -7.89 -3.84
CA ALA A 24 -6.57 -9.29 -4.21
C ALA A 24 -8.07 -9.63 -4.12
N PHE A 25 -8.73 -9.12 -3.07
CA PHE A 25 -10.18 -9.20 -2.89
C PHE A 25 -10.67 -7.87 -2.30
N ALA A 26 -11.84 -7.41 -2.75
CA ALA A 26 -12.44 -6.16 -2.28
C ALA A 26 -12.70 -6.19 -0.77
N ALA A 27 -13.25 -7.30 -0.25
CA ALA A 27 -13.55 -7.43 1.17
C ALA A 27 -12.30 -7.34 2.03
N GLN A 28 -11.19 -7.91 1.60
CA GLN A 28 -9.91 -7.87 2.30
C GLN A 28 -9.37 -6.44 2.35
N SER A 29 -9.42 -5.72 1.24
CA SER A 29 -8.93 -4.34 1.18
C SER A 29 -9.74 -3.42 2.08
N ILE A 30 -11.07 -3.55 2.07
CA ILE A 30 -11.96 -2.77 2.93
C ILE A 30 -11.67 -3.06 4.41
N ALA A 31 -11.49 -4.34 4.76
CA ALA A 31 -11.21 -4.74 6.14
C ALA A 31 -9.90 -4.14 6.64
N VAL A 32 -8.85 -4.19 5.83
CA VAL A 32 -7.53 -3.63 6.17
C VAL A 32 -7.62 -2.12 6.39
N ILE A 33 -8.27 -1.41 5.49
CA ILE A 33 -8.42 0.04 5.58
C ILE A 33 -9.17 0.43 6.86
N LYS A 34 -10.27 -0.27 7.16
CA LYS A 34 -11.06 0.00 8.37
C LYS A 34 -10.30 -0.33 9.65
N GLU A 35 -9.61 -1.46 9.67
CA GLU A 35 -8.87 -1.90 10.86
C GLU A 35 -7.72 -0.96 11.19
N LEU A 36 -7.01 -0.49 10.19
CA LEU A 36 -5.90 0.45 10.36
C LEU A 36 -6.35 1.91 10.46
N LYS A 37 -7.64 2.20 10.23
CA LYS A 37 -8.21 3.55 10.26
C LYS A 37 -7.50 4.49 9.28
N ILE A 38 -7.20 3.98 8.09
CA ILE A 38 -6.54 4.76 7.04
C ILE A 38 -7.57 5.57 6.27
N PRO A 39 -7.32 6.87 6.00
CA PRO A 39 -8.20 7.65 5.11
C PRO A 39 -8.22 7.06 3.69
N GLU A 40 -9.40 6.84 3.13
CA GLU A 40 -9.55 6.22 1.81
C GLU A 40 -8.91 7.05 0.70
N GLU A 41 -8.90 8.35 0.82
CA GLU A 41 -8.39 9.27 -0.20
C GLU A 41 -6.88 9.16 -0.45
N ILE A 42 -6.14 8.52 0.45
CA ILE A 42 -4.69 8.30 0.27
C ILE A 42 -4.34 6.85 -0.06
N VAL A 43 -5.35 6.01 -0.29
CA VAL A 43 -5.16 4.59 -0.61
C VAL A 43 -5.48 4.35 -2.07
N ASN A 44 -4.54 3.73 -2.80
CA ASN A 44 -4.72 3.32 -4.19
C ASN A 44 -5.29 4.43 -5.08
N VAL A 45 -4.69 5.60 -5.03
CA VAL A 45 -5.21 6.83 -5.67
C VAL A 45 -5.34 6.72 -7.19
N ASN A 46 -4.65 5.79 -7.82
CA ASN A 46 -4.72 5.52 -9.27
C ASN A 46 -5.55 4.28 -9.60
N GLY A 47 -6.36 3.79 -8.64
CA GLY A 47 -7.07 2.53 -8.76
C GLY A 47 -6.21 1.37 -8.31
N GLY A 48 -6.81 0.22 -8.10
CA GLY A 48 -6.14 -0.97 -7.62
C GLY A 48 -6.35 -2.17 -8.53
N ALA A 49 -6.04 -3.37 -8.02
CA ALA A 49 -6.10 -4.61 -8.81
C ALA A 49 -7.49 -4.92 -9.34
N ILE A 50 -8.55 -4.50 -8.66
CA ILE A 50 -9.92 -4.70 -9.14
C ILE A 50 -10.12 -3.97 -10.47
N ALA A 51 -9.55 -2.78 -10.62
CA ALA A 51 -9.62 -2.00 -11.85
C ALA A 51 -8.51 -2.38 -12.85
N LEU A 52 -7.30 -2.65 -12.36
CA LEU A 52 -6.10 -2.78 -13.21
C LEU A 52 -5.68 -4.22 -13.49
N GLY A 53 -6.14 -5.17 -12.66
CA GLY A 53 -5.74 -6.57 -12.74
C GLY A 53 -4.72 -6.96 -11.67
N HIS A 54 -4.61 -8.27 -11.45
CA HIS A 54 -3.70 -8.84 -10.44
C HIS A 54 -2.77 -9.86 -11.10
N PRO A 55 -1.71 -9.42 -11.78
CA PRO A 55 -0.71 -10.32 -12.33
C PRO A 55 0.13 -10.89 -11.18
N ILE A 56 -0.17 -12.11 -10.76
CA ILE A 56 0.37 -12.73 -9.52
C ILE A 56 1.88 -12.57 -9.40
N GLY A 57 2.63 -12.81 -10.49
CA GLY A 57 4.08 -12.71 -10.46
C GLY A 57 4.64 -11.29 -10.46
N ALA A 58 3.81 -10.27 -10.69
CA ALA A 58 4.25 -8.90 -10.87
C ALA A 58 3.51 -7.88 -10.00
N SER A 59 2.53 -8.30 -9.19
CA SER A 59 1.73 -7.37 -8.39
C SER A 59 2.56 -6.55 -7.41
N GLY A 60 3.59 -7.15 -6.79
CA GLY A 60 4.49 -6.43 -5.90
C GLY A 60 5.20 -5.29 -6.62
N THR A 61 5.75 -5.55 -7.80
CA THR A 61 6.39 -4.53 -8.62
C THR A 61 5.37 -3.47 -9.05
N ARG A 62 4.18 -3.89 -9.48
CA ARG A 62 3.14 -2.97 -9.93
C ARG A 62 2.76 -1.97 -8.84
N ILE A 63 2.46 -2.44 -7.63
CA ILE A 63 2.05 -1.53 -6.56
C ILE A 63 3.19 -0.62 -6.13
N LEU A 64 4.41 -1.11 -6.06
CA LEU A 64 5.57 -0.31 -5.66
C LEU A 64 5.88 0.77 -6.70
N VAL A 65 5.85 0.43 -7.98
CA VAL A 65 6.05 1.40 -9.07
C VAL A 65 4.97 2.47 -9.05
N THR A 66 3.72 2.09 -8.91
CA THR A 66 2.59 3.02 -8.82
C THR A 66 2.76 3.97 -7.63
N LEU A 67 3.13 3.43 -6.46
CA LEU A 67 3.34 4.22 -5.25
C LEU A 67 4.44 5.26 -5.44
N ILE A 68 5.59 4.85 -5.96
CA ILE A 68 6.73 5.74 -6.15
C ILE A 68 6.40 6.87 -7.13
N HIS A 69 5.78 6.54 -8.26
CA HIS A 69 5.39 7.54 -9.25
C HIS A 69 4.39 8.54 -8.68
N GLU A 70 3.42 8.09 -7.89
CA GLU A 70 2.44 8.98 -7.29
C GLU A 70 3.07 9.86 -6.20
N MET A 71 4.01 9.33 -5.42
CA MET A 71 4.76 10.12 -4.45
C MET A 71 5.51 11.26 -5.12
N ILE A 72 6.14 10.99 -6.26
CA ILE A 72 6.83 12.02 -7.05
C ILE A 72 5.84 13.05 -7.58
N LYS A 73 4.74 12.59 -8.17
CA LYS A 73 3.71 13.45 -8.76
C LYS A 73 3.09 14.40 -7.74
N GLN A 74 2.79 13.92 -6.54
CA GLN A 74 2.17 14.71 -5.48
C GLN A 74 3.18 15.36 -4.53
N ASP A 75 4.48 15.16 -4.77
CA ASP A 75 5.55 15.64 -3.88
C ASP A 75 5.39 15.15 -2.44
N LYS A 76 5.05 13.86 -2.29
CA LYS A 76 4.93 13.21 -1.00
C LYS A 76 6.22 12.48 -0.66
N SER A 77 6.51 12.35 0.64
CA SER A 77 7.78 11.79 1.09
C SER A 77 7.69 10.37 1.64
N LYS A 78 6.57 9.96 2.20
CA LYS A 78 6.44 8.65 2.85
C LYS A 78 5.29 7.85 2.29
N GLY A 79 5.56 6.60 1.91
CA GLY A 79 4.54 5.71 1.40
C GLY A 79 4.73 4.29 1.89
N CYS A 80 3.64 3.53 1.91
CA CYS A 80 3.67 2.10 2.24
C CYS A 80 2.93 1.31 1.17
N ALA A 81 3.52 0.20 0.77
CA ALA A 81 2.92 -0.76 -0.14
C ALA A 81 2.73 -2.10 0.57
N ALA A 82 1.61 -2.76 0.35
CA ALA A 82 1.33 -4.05 0.97
C ALA A 82 0.57 -4.95 0.02
N LEU A 83 0.84 -6.25 0.10
CA LEU A 83 0.08 -7.25 -0.64
C LEU A 83 0.03 -8.56 0.14
N CYS A 84 -0.97 -9.38 -0.17
CA CYS A 84 -1.08 -10.73 0.34
C CYS A 84 -0.22 -11.68 -0.49
N ILE A 85 0.44 -12.60 0.20
CA ILE A 85 1.09 -13.75 -0.42
C ILE A 85 0.23 -14.98 -0.07
N GLY A 86 0.20 -16.00 -0.92
CA GLY A 86 -0.58 -17.19 -0.66
C GLY A 86 -0.35 -17.78 0.73
N GLY A 87 -1.33 -18.54 1.25
CA GLY A 87 -1.24 -19.17 2.56
C GLY A 87 -1.53 -18.26 3.74
N GLY A 88 -2.26 -17.17 3.54
CA GLY A 88 -2.63 -16.23 4.61
C GLY A 88 -1.50 -15.32 5.05
N MET A 89 -0.38 -15.32 4.34
CA MET A 89 0.75 -14.47 4.61
C MET A 89 0.63 -13.15 3.88
N GLY A 90 1.47 -12.19 4.25
CA GLY A 90 1.52 -10.91 3.57
C GLY A 90 2.89 -10.27 3.67
N ILE A 91 3.14 -9.30 2.82
CA ILE A 91 4.37 -8.51 2.82
C ILE A 91 4.04 -7.05 2.68
N ALA A 92 4.81 -6.20 3.33
CA ALA A 92 4.68 -4.76 3.21
C ALA A 92 6.06 -4.11 3.13
N MET A 93 6.12 -2.95 2.49
CA MET A 93 7.33 -2.17 2.36
C MET A 93 7.00 -0.70 2.54
N CYS A 94 7.75 -0.03 3.40
CA CYS A 94 7.66 1.41 3.56
C CYS A 94 8.83 2.07 2.84
N VAL A 95 8.55 3.12 2.10
CA VAL A 95 9.55 3.86 1.31
C VAL A 95 9.48 5.34 1.65
N GLU A 96 10.64 5.98 1.62
CA GLU A 96 10.75 7.41 1.87
C GLU A 96 11.53 8.06 0.72
N ARG A 97 11.04 9.23 0.30
CA ARG A 97 11.65 10.04 -0.73
C ARG A 97 12.23 11.30 -0.09
N ASN A 98 13.44 11.61 -0.44
CA ASN A 98 14.10 12.83 0.04
C ASN A 98 13.77 14.05 -0.78
#